data_c4c0bb9d48f3a9f0ec3ffa74c84fbf0f
#
_entry.id   c4c0bb9d48f3a9f0ec3ffa74c84fbf0f
#
_cell.length_a   1.000
_cell.length_b   1.000
_cell.length_c   1.000
_cell.angle_alpha   90.00
_cell.angle_beta   90.00
_cell.angle_gamma   90.00
#
_symmetry.space_group_name_H-M   'P 1'
#
loop_
_entity.id
_entity.type
_entity.pdbx_description
1 polymer ?
#
loop_
_entity_poly.entity_id
_entity_poly.type
_entity_poly.pdbx_seq_one_letter_code
_entity_poly.pdbx_strand_id
1 'polypeptide(L)'
;DSTAFLSQAHEFAADMLGLKVKAELPKLYLNNQDGTFSDETKKYNLAHPFGTMGSNYGDIDNDGWLDFYLGTGAPDFRSIVPNRMFHNLNGKVFEEVTTATNTGHVQKGHAISFADLDNDGDYDIYANMGGAFSGDKFQDALFENPGNPNKWIEIECEGTKTNKAAI
;
A
#
# COMPACT_ATOMS: atom_id res chain seq x y z
N ASP A 1 -11.65 0.24 -25.35
CA ASP A 1 -12.51 1.31 -24.86
C ASP A 1 -11.64 2.37 -24.17
N SER A 2 -11.17 3.36 -24.98
CA SER A 2 -10.23 4.40 -24.51
C SER A 2 -10.83 5.34 -23.45
N THR A 3 -12.13 5.27 -23.21
CA THR A 3 -12.85 6.08 -22.23
C THR A 3 -12.71 5.57 -20.80
N ALA A 4 -12.47 4.28 -20.60
CA ALA A 4 -12.34 3.70 -19.25
C ALA A 4 -11.04 4.15 -18.55
N PHE A 5 -9.96 4.34 -19.28
CA PHE A 5 -8.66 4.72 -18.71
C PHE A 5 -8.52 6.22 -18.40
N LEU A 6 -9.15 7.07 -19.16
CA LEU A 6 -9.26 8.50 -18.83
C LEU A 6 -10.08 8.74 -17.57
N SER A 7 -10.89 7.74 -17.17
CA SER A 7 -11.75 7.86 -15.99
C SER A 7 -10.98 7.90 -14.68
N GLN A 8 -9.86 7.20 -14.52
CA GLN A 8 -9.15 7.14 -13.23
C GLN A 8 -8.56 8.49 -12.80
N ALA A 9 -7.86 9.18 -13.70
CA ALA A 9 -7.33 10.50 -13.40
C ALA A 9 -8.45 11.53 -13.14
N HIS A 10 -9.57 11.42 -13.88
CA HIS A 10 -10.75 12.26 -13.66
C HIS A 10 -11.44 11.95 -12.33
N GLU A 11 -11.57 10.68 -11.95
CA GLU A 11 -12.17 10.28 -10.67
C GLU A 11 -11.31 10.73 -9.49
N PHE A 12 -9.97 10.62 -9.63
CA PHE A 12 -9.04 11.15 -8.64
C PHE A 12 -9.15 12.67 -8.50
N ALA A 13 -9.18 13.40 -9.62
CA ALA A 13 -9.35 14.85 -9.60
C ALA A 13 -10.72 15.25 -9.03
N ALA A 14 -11.77 14.51 -9.35
CA ALA A 14 -13.10 14.74 -8.80
C ALA A 14 -13.12 14.57 -7.28
N ASP A 15 -12.47 13.53 -6.76
CA ASP A 15 -12.33 13.29 -5.33
C ASP A 15 -11.60 14.43 -4.62
N MET A 16 -10.45 14.88 -5.17
CA MET A 16 -9.71 16.02 -4.64
C MET A 16 -10.51 17.32 -4.59
N LEU A 17 -11.45 17.49 -5.52
CA LEU A 17 -12.34 18.65 -5.59
C LEU A 17 -13.64 18.48 -4.78
N GLY A 18 -13.80 17.36 -4.07
CA GLY A 18 -15.01 17.04 -3.31
C GLY A 18 -16.24 16.78 -4.19
N LEU A 19 -16.03 16.43 -5.46
CA LEU A 19 -17.09 16.09 -6.39
C LEU A 19 -17.48 14.61 -6.26
N LYS A 20 -18.62 14.25 -6.84
CA LYS A 20 -19.09 12.85 -6.81
C LYS A 20 -18.19 11.94 -7.64
N VAL A 21 -17.59 10.97 -7.01
CA VAL A 21 -16.79 9.90 -7.61
C VAL A 21 -17.70 8.78 -8.10
N LYS A 22 -17.39 8.19 -9.26
CA LYS A 22 -18.09 7.05 -9.86
C LYS A 22 -17.26 5.78 -9.88
N ALA A 23 -15.94 5.89 -9.62
CA ALA A 23 -15.06 4.72 -9.54
C ALA A 23 -15.40 3.83 -8.36
N GLU A 24 -15.03 2.57 -8.45
CA GLU A 24 -15.03 1.67 -7.31
C GLU A 24 -14.00 2.13 -6.28
N LEU A 25 -14.40 2.12 -5.03
CA LEU A 25 -13.54 2.49 -3.90
C LEU A 25 -13.02 1.23 -3.22
N PRO A 26 -11.79 1.26 -2.67
CA PRO A 26 -11.28 0.16 -1.86
C PRO A 26 -12.20 -0.10 -0.68
N LYS A 27 -12.09 -1.29 -0.10
CA LYS A 27 -12.90 -1.71 1.04
C LYS A 27 -12.01 -2.20 2.16
N LEU A 28 -12.23 -1.66 3.36
CA LEU A 28 -11.65 -2.16 4.60
C LEU A 28 -12.75 -2.82 5.43
N TYR A 29 -12.60 -4.10 5.68
CA TYR A 29 -13.51 -4.88 6.51
C TYR A 29 -12.86 -5.23 7.84
N LEU A 30 -13.48 -4.81 8.93
CA LEU A 30 -13.06 -5.19 10.28
C LEU A 30 -13.79 -6.46 10.71
N ASN A 31 -13.03 -7.44 11.23
CA ASN A 31 -13.60 -8.65 11.79
C ASN A 31 -14.26 -8.36 13.15
N ASN A 32 -15.54 -8.66 13.27
CA ASN A 32 -16.33 -8.47 14.49
C ASN A 32 -16.15 -9.59 15.54
N GLN A 33 -15.31 -10.59 15.25
CA GLN A 33 -15.04 -11.76 16.09
C GLN A 33 -16.27 -12.68 16.37
N ASP A 34 -17.36 -12.47 15.66
CA ASP A 34 -18.58 -13.28 15.70
C ASP A 34 -18.85 -14.03 14.39
N GLY A 35 -17.88 -14.01 13.46
CA GLY A 35 -17.98 -14.56 12.12
C GLY A 35 -18.52 -13.58 11.07
N THR A 36 -18.75 -12.32 11.44
CA THR A 36 -19.16 -11.25 10.54
C THR A 36 -18.08 -10.18 10.37
N PHE A 37 -18.28 -9.29 9.39
CA PHE A 37 -17.38 -8.18 9.11
C PHE A 37 -18.16 -6.88 8.95
N SER A 38 -17.58 -5.78 9.42
CA SER A 38 -18.10 -4.41 9.24
C SER A 38 -17.28 -3.66 8.18
N ASP A 39 -17.94 -2.97 7.26
CA ASP A 39 -17.29 -2.05 6.32
C ASP A 39 -16.93 -0.74 7.06
N GLU A 40 -15.67 -0.59 7.38
CA GLU A 40 -15.14 0.56 8.13
C GLU A 40 -14.33 1.52 7.22
N THR A 41 -14.42 1.37 5.91
CA THR A 41 -13.63 2.10 4.91
C THR A 41 -13.64 3.62 5.13
N LYS A 42 -14.81 4.19 5.35
CA LYS A 42 -14.95 5.65 5.58
C LYS A 42 -14.35 6.11 6.90
N LYS A 43 -14.54 5.32 7.95
CA LYS A 43 -14.02 5.62 9.28
C LYS A 43 -12.50 5.66 9.30
N TYR A 44 -11.89 4.78 8.51
CA TYR A 44 -10.43 4.69 8.38
C TYR A 44 -9.84 5.60 7.29
N ASN A 45 -10.63 6.54 6.74
CA ASN A 45 -10.20 7.51 5.72
C ASN A 45 -9.69 6.87 4.41
N LEU A 46 -10.28 5.75 4.00
CA LEU A 46 -9.86 5.00 2.81
C LEU A 46 -10.87 5.06 1.66
N ALA A 47 -11.95 5.83 1.79
CA ALA A 47 -13.02 5.89 0.79
C ALA A 47 -12.67 6.81 -0.40
N HIS A 48 -11.50 6.57 -1.04
CA HIS A 48 -10.96 7.34 -2.15
C HIS A 48 -10.63 6.45 -3.36
N PRO A 49 -10.67 6.96 -4.60
CA PRO A 49 -10.41 6.20 -5.82
C PRO A 49 -8.90 6.08 -6.08
N PHE A 50 -8.21 5.20 -5.39
CA PHE A 50 -6.75 5.08 -5.50
C PHE A 50 -6.26 4.44 -6.81
N GLY A 51 -7.10 3.68 -7.52
CA GLY A 51 -6.69 2.95 -8.72
C GLY A 51 -5.62 1.89 -8.42
N THR A 52 -5.80 1.16 -7.32
CA THR A 52 -4.84 0.18 -6.80
C THR A 52 -4.68 -0.99 -7.74
N MET A 53 -3.44 -1.36 -8.05
CA MET A 53 -3.05 -2.53 -8.84
C MET A 53 -2.34 -3.58 -7.99
N GLY A 54 -1.66 -3.16 -6.93
CA GLY A 54 -1.02 -4.02 -5.95
C GLY A 54 -1.00 -3.38 -4.57
N SER A 55 -0.95 -4.20 -3.54
CA SER A 55 -0.84 -3.71 -2.16
C SER A 55 -0.13 -4.72 -1.29
N ASN A 56 0.58 -4.22 -0.30
CA ASN A 56 1.11 -5.02 0.78
C ASN A 56 1.19 -4.17 2.04
N TYR A 57 1.45 -4.80 3.16
CA TYR A 57 1.48 -4.16 4.47
C TYR A 57 2.72 -4.58 5.26
N GLY A 58 3.13 -3.72 6.18
CA GLY A 58 4.22 -3.92 7.13
C GLY A 58 4.18 -2.83 8.18
N ASP A 59 4.81 -3.05 9.30
CA ASP A 59 4.98 -2.06 10.36
C ASP A 59 6.24 -1.25 10.04
N ILE A 60 6.06 -0.10 9.37
CA ILE A 60 7.19 0.66 8.77
C ILE A 60 7.99 1.46 9.81
N ASP A 61 7.40 1.75 10.95
CA ASP A 61 8.02 2.52 12.01
C ASP A 61 8.12 1.77 13.34
N ASN A 62 7.83 0.47 13.35
CA ASN A 62 7.91 -0.40 14.52
C ASN A 62 7.03 0.08 15.70
N ASP A 63 5.86 0.67 15.41
CA ASP A 63 4.91 1.14 16.43
C ASP A 63 3.89 0.07 16.87
N GLY A 64 3.88 -1.08 16.19
CA GLY A 64 2.99 -2.21 16.45
C GLY A 64 1.68 -2.18 15.66
N TRP A 65 1.49 -1.19 14.78
CA TRP A 65 0.34 -1.09 13.89
C TRP A 65 0.77 -1.25 12.45
N LEU A 66 0.07 -2.10 11.71
CA LEU A 66 0.42 -2.37 10.32
C LEU A 66 0.03 -1.19 9.41
N ASP A 67 1.00 -0.70 8.69
CA ASP A 67 0.89 0.26 7.61
C ASP A 67 0.71 -0.44 6.28
N PHE A 68 0.40 0.29 5.20
CA PHE A 68 0.34 -0.32 3.88
C PHE A 68 0.79 0.62 2.77
N TYR A 69 1.28 0.02 1.70
CA TYR A 69 1.64 0.70 0.47
C TYR A 69 0.79 0.21 -0.69
N LEU A 70 0.28 1.15 -1.49
CA LEU A 70 -0.50 0.87 -2.67
C LEU A 70 0.32 1.14 -3.93
N GLY A 71 0.56 0.10 -4.70
CA GLY A 71 0.95 0.21 -6.09
C GLY A 71 -0.27 0.62 -6.90
N THR A 72 -0.22 1.80 -7.50
CA THR A 72 -1.33 2.41 -8.22
C THR A 72 -0.97 2.62 -9.68
N GLY A 73 -1.92 3.04 -10.47
CA GLY A 73 -1.72 3.45 -11.84
C GLY A 73 -2.79 2.93 -12.79
N ALA A 74 -2.63 3.29 -14.04
CA ALA A 74 -3.45 2.77 -15.13
C ALA A 74 -2.54 2.45 -16.32
N PRO A 75 -2.97 1.54 -17.22
CA PRO A 75 -2.20 1.24 -18.42
C PRO A 75 -1.93 2.45 -19.31
N ASP A 76 -2.79 3.46 -19.28
CA ASP A 76 -2.64 4.67 -20.08
C ASP A 76 -1.62 5.62 -19.46
N PHE A 77 -0.59 6.01 -20.22
CA PHE A 77 0.45 6.95 -19.80
C PHE A 77 -0.05 8.33 -19.38
N ARG A 78 -1.26 8.70 -19.77
CA ARG A 78 -1.89 9.96 -19.36
C ARG A 78 -2.52 9.90 -17.96
N SER A 79 -2.67 8.71 -17.42
CA SER A 79 -3.25 8.47 -16.09
C SER A 79 -2.13 8.35 -15.07
N ILE A 80 -1.54 9.48 -14.71
CA ILE A 80 -0.48 9.53 -13.69
C ILE A 80 -1.16 9.60 -12.33
N VAL A 81 -1.16 8.46 -11.61
CA VAL A 81 -1.60 8.36 -10.23
C VAL A 81 -0.41 7.87 -9.41
N PRO A 82 0.08 8.65 -8.44
CA PRO A 82 1.24 8.24 -7.65
C PRO A 82 0.89 7.03 -6.78
N ASN A 83 1.85 6.13 -6.62
CA ASN A 83 1.82 5.10 -5.59
C ASN A 83 1.71 5.76 -4.22
N ARG A 84 1.11 5.08 -3.23
CA ARG A 84 0.73 5.73 -1.97
C ARG A 84 1.14 4.94 -0.76
N MET A 85 1.70 5.64 0.22
CA MET A 85 2.01 5.12 1.54
C MET A 85 0.98 5.62 2.56
N PHE A 86 0.48 4.70 3.36
CA PHE A 86 -0.48 4.97 4.43
C PHE A 86 0.07 4.50 5.77
N HIS A 87 0.11 5.40 6.72
CA HIS A 87 0.50 5.14 8.10
C HIS A 87 -0.74 4.93 8.96
N ASN A 88 -0.71 3.91 9.81
CA ASN A 88 -1.79 3.52 10.68
C ASN A 88 -1.68 4.22 12.05
N LEU A 89 -2.46 5.24 12.28
CA LEU A 89 -2.45 5.99 13.53
C LEU A 89 -3.16 5.21 14.65
N ASN A 90 -2.41 4.34 15.31
CA ASN A 90 -2.86 3.56 16.49
C ASN A 90 -4.13 2.72 16.24
N GLY A 91 -4.28 2.15 15.06
CA GLY A 91 -5.45 1.34 14.68
C GLY A 91 -6.77 2.12 14.54
N LYS A 92 -6.72 3.45 14.46
CA LYS A 92 -7.93 4.30 14.45
C LYS A 92 -8.24 4.91 13.09
N VAL A 93 -7.22 5.26 12.33
CA VAL A 93 -7.34 5.91 11.03
C VAL A 93 -6.03 5.72 10.26
N PHE A 94 -6.11 5.69 8.93
CA PHE A 94 -4.93 5.76 8.08
C PHE A 94 -4.69 7.19 7.61
N GLU A 95 -3.46 7.64 7.75
CA GLU A 95 -2.98 8.91 7.21
C GLU A 95 -2.14 8.64 5.96
N GLU A 96 -2.41 9.38 4.88
CA GLU A 96 -1.57 9.31 3.69
C GLU A 96 -0.27 10.08 3.91
N VAL A 97 0.85 9.37 3.94
CA VAL A 97 2.18 9.93 4.23
C VAL A 97 3.13 9.88 3.03
N THR A 98 2.62 9.62 1.85
CA THR A 98 3.38 9.44 0.59
C THR A 98 4.44 10.52 0.36
N THR A 99 4.05 11.78 0.51
CA THR A 99 4.98 12.91 0.30
C THR A 99 5.98 13.06 1.44
N ALA A 100 5.55 12.81 2.67
CA ALA A 100 6.40 12.93 3.86
C ALA A 100 7.50 11.85 3.88
N THR A 101 7.18 10.65 3.38
CA THR A 101 8.11 9.52 3.30
C THR A 101 8.91 9.47 2.00
N ASN A 102 8.62 10.35 1.05
CA ASN A 102 9.24 10.38 -0.29
C ASN A 102 9.05 9.06 -1.08
N THR A 103 7.96 8.34 -0.85
CA THR A 103 7.66 7.04 -1.50
C THR A 103 6.74 7.17 -2.72
N GLY A 104 6.35 8.39 -3.10
CA GLY A 104 5.41 8.67 -4.18
C GLY A 104 6.01 8.49 -5.57
N HIS A 105 6.06 7.26 -6.05
CA HIS A 105 6.48 6.96 -7.41
C HIS A 105 5.30 7.08 -8.38
N VAL A 106 5.49 7.72 -9.53
CA VAL A 106 4.40 8.00 -10.49
C VAL A 106 4.22 6.93 -11.56
N GLN A 107 5.05 5.90 -11.56
CA GLN A 107 4.90 4.76 -12.47
C GLN A 107 3.99 3.70 -11.88
N LYS A 108 3.39 2.90 -12.75
CA LYS A 108 2.49 1.81 -12.38
C LYS A 108 3.19 0.82 -11.42
N GLY A 109 2.69 0.73 -10.21
CA GLY A 109 3.17 -0.20 -9.20
C GLY A 109 2.30 -1.46 -9.18
N HIS A 110 2.93 -2.63 -9.22
CA HIS A 110 2.24 -3.92 -9.25
C HIS A 110 2.47 -4.71 -7.96
N ALA A 111 3.58 -5.44 -7.89
CA ALA A 111 3.91 -6.20 -6.69
C ALA A 111 4.63 -5.32 -5.69
N ILE A 112 4.17 -5.36 -4.45
CA ILE A 112 4.77 -4.64 -3.32
C ILE A 112 5.26 -5.65 -2.30
N SER A 113 6.46 -5.44 -1.76
CA SER A 113 6.99 -6.22 -0.65
C SER A 113 7.51 -5.30 0.44
N PHE A 114 7.26 -5.70 1.69
CA PHE A 114 7.92 -5.15 2.88
C PHE A 114 8.90 -6.19 3.37
N ALA A 115 10.14 -5.82 3.59
CA ALA A 115 11.18 -6.68 4.13
C ALA A 115 12.31 -5.82 4.70
N ASP A 116 12.96 -6.31 5.74
CA ASP A 116 14.22 -5.78 6.23
C ASP A 116 15.33 -6.28 5.28
N LEU A 117 15.75 -5.45 4.32
CA LEU A 117 16.66 -5.85 3.26
C LEU A 117 18.13 -5.59 3.58
N ASP A 118 18.42 -4.68 4.48
CA ASP A 118 19.78 -4.36 4.92
C ASP A 118 20.10 -4.87 6.34
N ASN A 119 19.13 -5.51 7.01
CA ASN A 119 19.22 -6.13 8.34
C ASN A 119 19.47 -5.10 9.46
N ASP A 120 18.83 -3.96 9.37
CA ASP A 120 18.90 -2.92 10.41
C ASP A 120 17.70 -2.94 11.37
N GLY A 121 16.69 -3.79 11.10
CA GLY A 121 15.54 -4.08 11.97
C GLY A 121 14.31 -3.29 11.66
N ASP A 122 14.28 -2.53 10.57
CA ASP A 122 13.06 -1.93 10.06
C ASP A 122 12.74 -2.42 8.63
N TYR A 123 11.52 -2.15 8.18
CA TYR A 123 11.09 -2.63 6.87
C TYR A 123 11.32 -1.61 5.79
N ASP A 124 11.97 -2.07 4.71
CA ASP A 124 12.05 -1.40 3.42
C ASP A 124 10.84 -1.74 2.55
N ILE A 125 10.64 -0.95 1.51
CA ILE A 125 9.58 -1.20 0.52
C ILE A 125 10.22 -1.46 -0.84
N TYR A 126 9.99 -2.66 -1.38
CA TYR A 126 10.30 -2.97 -2.76
C TYR A 126 9.03 -2.95 -3.59
N ALA A 127 9.04 -2.18 -4.69
CA ALA A 127 7.91 -2.04 -5.59
C ALA A 127 8.31 -2.38 -7.03
N ASN A 128 7.65 -3.39 -7.60
CA ASN A 128 7.78 -3.73 -9.01
C ASN A 128 6.97 -2.75 -9.87
N MET A 129 7.63 -2.17 -10.87
CA MET A 129 7.08 -1.08 -11.67
C MET A 129 6.90 -1.44 -13.15
N GLY A 130 5.94 -0.82 -13.80
CA GLY A 130 5.72 -0.94 -15.24
C GLY A 130 4.93 -2.19 -15.66
N GLY A 131 5.14 -2.65 -16.91
CA GLY A 131 4.65 -3.95 -17.38
C GLY A 131 3.24 -3.98 -17.98
N ALA A 132 2.60 -2.83 -18.24
CA ALA A 132 1.25 -2.79 -18.84
C ALA A 132 1.25 -3.17 -20.32
N PHE A 133 2.33 -2.90 -21.05
CA PHE A 133 2.46 -3.15 -22.47
C PHE A 133 3.81 -3.77 -22.82
N SER A 134 3.89 -4.42 -23.98
CA SER A 134 5.17 -4.85 -24.54
C SER A 134 6.07 -3.62 -24.73
N GLY A 135 7.24 -3.63 -24.07
CA GLY A 135 8.19 -2.50 -24.10
C GLY A 135 7.99 -1.46 -22.99
N ASP A 136 6.94 -1.56 -22.16
CA ASP A 136 6.77 -0.76 -20.94
C ASP A 136 7.68 -1.30 -19.84
N LYS A 137 8.97 -1.09 -20.02
CA LYS A 137 10.01 -1.51 -19.09
C LYS A 137 10.36 -0.34 -18.18
N PHE A 138 10.13 -0.52 -16.91
CA PHE A 138 10.57 0.42 -15.88
C PHE A 138 11.45 -0.30 -14.87
N GLN A 139 12.38 0.43 -14.28
CA GLN A 139 13.15 -0.08 -13.15
C GLN A 139 12.24 -0.14 -11.94
N ASP A 140 12.37 -1.23 -11.20
CA ASP A 140 11.71 -1.37 -9.91
C ASP A 140 12.26 -0.35 -8.92
N ALA A 141 11.47 0.00 -7.94
CA ALA A 141 11.87 0.94 -6.90
C ALA A 141 12.12 0.22 -5.58
N LEU A 142 13.25 0.55 -4.96
CA LEU A 142 13.55 0.21 -3.59
C LEU A 142 13.54 1.52 -2.77
N PHE A 143 12.71 1.55 -1.75
CA PHE A 143 12.69 2.62 -0.76
C PHE A 143 13.28 2.08 0.52
N GLU A 144 14.52 2.46 0.79
CA GLU A 144 15.23 2.15 2.03
C GLU A 144 14.68 3.02 3.15
N ASN A 145 14.32 2.39 4.27
CA ASN A 145 13.82 3.07 5.45
C ASN A 145 15.01 3.69 6.21
N PRO A 146 15.01 5.00 6.47
CA PRO A 146 16.12 5.63 7.19
C PRO A 146 16.15 5.31 8.68
N GLY A 147 15.28 4.43 9.16
CA GLY A 147 15.16 4.03 10.54
C GLY A 147 14.23 4.90 11.38
N ASN A 148 13.88 4.35 12.54
CA ASN A 148 12.99 4.99 13.49
C ASN A 148 13.49 4.76 14.94
N PRO A 149 13.00 5.51 15.96
CA PRO A 149 13.46 5.36 17.35
C PRO A 149 12.83 4.18 18.10
N ASN A 150 11.84 3.50 17.51
CA ASN A 150 11.13 2.40 18.13
C ASN A 150 12.00 1.15 18.21
N LYS A 151 11.58 0.16 18.97
CA LYS A 151 12.35 -1.07 19.21
C LYS A 151 11.68 -2.23 18.50
N TRP A 152 12.50 -3.11 17.96
CA TRP A 152 12.08 -4.32 17.30
C TRP A 152 12.69 -5.56 18.00
N ILE A 153 12.13 -6.72 17.71
CA ILE A 153 12.63 -8.01 18.15
C ILE A 153 12.46 -9.02 17.02
N GLU A 154 13.51 -9.79 16.77
CA GLU A 154 13.46 -10.95 15.89
C GLU A 154 13.35 -12.22 16.74
N ILE A 155 12.43 -13.11 16.37
CA ILE A 155 12.21 -14.38 17.07
C ILE A 155 12.30 -15.51 16.06
N GLU A 156 13.36 -16.31 16.15
CA GLU A 156 13.48 -17.56 15.43
C GLU A 156 12.87 -18.70 16.25
N CYS A 157 11.85 -19.36 15.70
CA CYS A 157 11.19 -20.49 16.35
C CYS A 157 11.62 -21.80 15.68
N GLU A 158 12.00 -22.79 16.49
CA GLU A 158 12.28 -24.14 16.01
C GLU A 158 11.29 -25.14 16.61
N GLY A 159 10.55 -25.84 15.74
CA GLY A 159 9.61 -26.86 16.14
C GLY A 159 10.32 -28.13 16.64
N THR A 160 9.99 -28.57 17.85
CA THR A 160 10.52 -29.82 18.44
C THR A 160 9.56 -31.00 18.30
N LYS A 161 8.26 -30.75 18.12
CA LYS A 161 7.21 -31.79 17.95
C LYS A 161 6.40 -31.60 16.66
N THR A 162 6.52 -30.46 16.02
CA THR A 162 5.91 -30.14 14.74
C THR A 162 6.99 -30.10 13.64
N ASN A 163 6.72 -29.43 12.51
CA ASN A 163 7.77 -29.19 11.53
C ASN A 163 8.82 -28.19 12.07
N LYS A 164 10.01 -28.14 11.43
CA LYS A 164 11.10 -27.26 11.88
C LYS A 164 10.74 -25.78 11.92
N ALA A 165 9.87 -25.33 11.02
CA ALA A 165 9.43 -23.94 10.98
C ALA A 165 8.40 -23.58 12.08
N ALA A 166 8.06 -24.52 12.97
CA ALA A 166 7.13 -24.33 14.09
C ALA A 166 5.71 -23.85 13.68
N ILE A 167 5.31 -24.16 12.45
CA ILE A 167 3.99 -23.79 11.87
C ILE A 167 2.98 -24.93 12.12
#